data_2ccabbae017d5455b789f0db86a63334
#
_entry.id   2ccabbae017d5455b789f0db86a63334
#
_cell.length_a   1.000
_cell.length_b   1.000
_cell.length_c   1.000
_cell.angle_alpha   90.00
_cell.angle_beta   90.00
_cell.angle_gamma   90.00
#
_symmetry.space_group_name_H-M   'P 1'
#
loop_
_entity.id
_entity.type
_entity.pdbx_description
1 polymer ?
#
loop_
_entity_poly.entity_id
_entity_poly.type
_entity_poly.pdbx_seq_one_letter_code
_entity_poly.pdbx_strand_id
1 'polypeptide(L)'
;MHGDVRTDDYYWMNERDHPDVLAYLEAENQYYEHMTAHTRPLQQQLFEEMKARIKEDDESVPFKYNGYWYYTRFEKGKNYPLYCRRNNTMLSPEEIMFDNNEMAIGHSYFKQAGYSVSENNELAAFGTDTVSRRQYTLQVKNLKTGELYPEEIENTTGRAIWAGDNETFFYTRKEPQTLRSNQIYRHRLGTSVTEDVLVYEEFDETFDVGIFKSKSREFIFIGASSTLTSEYRYSRANGPDFNFEIVQERTRGLEYGISHFGDYFYLVTNADGATNFKLVKTPISATTKDNWEEVIPHREDTLLEDIEIFEEFLVVEERREGLNQINIKRWDGTDDYYLDFDSETY
;
A
#
# COMPACT_ATOMS: atom_id res chain seq x y z
N MET A 1 -17.70 6.03 -30.79
CA MET A 1 -16.54 5.27 -31.32
C MET A 1 -17.01 4.43 -32.49
N HIS A 2 -16.23 4.31 -33.51
CA HIS A 2 -16.50 3.46 -34.69
C HIS A 2 -17.81 3.72 -35.44
N GLY A 3 -18.36 4.95 -35.36
CA GLY A 3 -19.60 5.33 -36.05
C GLY A 3 -20.89 4.82 -35.36
N ASP A 4 -20.79 4.14 -34.22
CA ASP A 4 -21.94 3.71 -33.44
C ASP A 4 -22.43 4.87 -32.56
N VAL A 5 -23.68 5.23 -32.68
CA VAL A 5 -24.37 6.26 -31.89
C VAL A 5 -25.30 5.55 -30.93
N ARG A 6 -25.00 5.68 -29.63
CA ARG A 6 -25.87 5.18 -28.56
C ARG A 6 -26.59 6.35 -27.93
N THR A 7 -27.90 6.20 -27.78
CA THR A 7 -28.73 7.14 -27.01
C THR A 7 -28.90 6.60 -25.61
N ASP A 8 -28.60 7.42 -24.62
CA ASP A 8 -28.79 7.12 -23.21
C ASP A 8 -29.69 8.21 -22.61
N ASP A 9 -30.97 7.85 -22.41
CA ASP A 9 -31.98 8.76 -21.87
C ASP A 9 -31.75 9.08 -20.38
N TYR A 10 -30.83 8.37 -19.74
CA TYR A 10 -30.48 8.53 -18.32
C TYR A 10 -29.12 9.18 -18.11
N TYR A 11 -28.44 9.61 -19.18
CA TYR A 11 -27.10 10.20 -19.07
C TYR A 11 -27.02 11.41 -18.12
N TRP A 12 -28.12 12.18 -17.99
CA TRP A 12 -28.25 13.28 -17.06
C TRP A 12 -28.02 12.87 -15.58
N MET A 13 -28.22 11.60 -15.23
CA MET A 13 -27.95 11.09 -13.88
C MET A 13 -26.45 11.08 -13.52
N ASN A 14 -25.55 11.33 -14.48
CA ASN A 14 -24.13 11.56 -14.23
C ASN A 14 -23.83 12.88 -13.51
N GLU A 15 -24.76 13.84 -13.55
CA GLU A 15 -24.62 15.15 -12.91
C GLU A 15 -24.91 15.04 -11.41
N ARG A 16 -23.90 14.64 -10.63
CA ARG A 16 -24.04 14.23 -9.22
C ARG A 16 -24.75 15.24 -8.32
N ASP A 17 -24.51 16.53 -8.57
CA ASP A 17 -25.04 17.63 -7.76
C ASP A 17 -26.33 18.23 -8.33
N HIS A 18 -26.87 17.67 -9.43
CA HIS A 18 -28.10 18.15 -10.02
C HIS A 18 -29.29 17.88 -9.07
N PRO A 19 -30.17 18.88 -8.78
CA PRO A 19 -31.26 18.70 -7.83
C PRO A 19 -32.19 17.53 -8.13
N ASP A 20 -32.48 17.26 -9.42
CA ASP A 20 -33.36 16.17 -9.81
C ASP A 20 -32.70 14.80 -9.59
N VAL A 21 -31.39 14.71 -9.73
CA VAL A 21 -30.63 13.46 -9.42
C VAL A 21 -30.69 13.20 -7.91
N LEU A 22 -30.46 14.22 -7.09
CA LEU A 22 -30.54 14.10 -5.64
C LEU A 22 -31.98 13.74 -5.19
N ALA A 23 -33.00 14.41 -5.75
CA ALA A 23 -34.37 14.07 -5.45
C ALA A 23 -34.77 12.65 -5.85
N TYR A 24 -34.28 12.17 -7.00
CA TYR A 24 -34.49 10.79 -7.43
C TYR A 24 -33.84 9.80 -6.45
N LEU A 25 -32.59 10.00 -6.07
CA LEU A 25 -31.88 9.12 -5.12
C LEU A 25 -32.56 9.11 -3.74
N GLU A 26 -33.04 10.25 -3.26
CA GLU A 26 -33.80 10.33 -2.01
C GLU A 26 -35.13 9.56 -2.09
N ALA A 27 -35.84 9.66 -3.23
CA ALA A 27 -37.07 8.90 -3.44
C ALA A 27 -36.82 7.38 -3.49
N GLU A 28 -35.74 6.92 -4.13
CA GLU A 28 -35.33 5.51 -4.13
C GLU A 28 -34.97 5.02 -2.72
N ASN A 29 -34.28 5.82 -1.93
CA ASN A 29 -33.96 5.47 -0.54
C ASN A 29 -35.25 5.39 0.31
N GLN A 30 -36.22 6.29 0.13
CA GLN A 30 -37.50 6.22 0.83
C GLN A 30 -38.31 4.99 0.43
N TYR A 31 -38.32 4.64 -0.86
CA TYR A 31 -38.95 3.41 -1.35
C TYR A 31 -38.30 2.17 -0.74
N TYR A 32 -36.97 2.09 -0.75
CA TYR A 32 -36.22 1.01 -0.11
C TYR A 32 -36.57 0.86 1.37
N GLU A 33 -36.54 1.94 2.14
CA GLU A 33 -36.87 1.98 3.56
C GLU A 33 -38.30 1.50 3.83
N HIS A 34 -39.26 1.90 2.98
CA HIS A 34 -40.64 1.45 3.10
C HIS A 34 -40.78 -0.04 2.80
N MET A 35 -40.20 -0.49 1.70
CA MET A 35 -40.34 -1.91 1.27
C MET A 35 -39.62 -2.88 2.19
N THR A 36 -38.52 -2.47 2.80
CA THR A 36 -37.69 -3.31 3.70
C THR A 36 -38.02 -3.14 5.18
N ALA A 37 -38.95 -2.25 5.54
CA ALA A 37 -39.29 -1.96 6.94
C ALA A 37 -39.62 -3.21 7.79
N HIS A 38 -40.25 -4.23 7.18
CA HIS A 38 -40.57 -5.49 7.84
C HIS A 38 -39.34 -6.32 8.23
N THR A 39 -38.17 -6.07 7.64
CA THR A 39 -36.92 -6.79 7.93
C THR A 39 -36.12 -6.19 9.07
N ARG A 40 -36.44 -4.98 9.55
CA ARG A 40 -35.67 -4.25 10.59
C ARG A 40 -35.44 -5.05 11.87
N PRO A 41 -36.42 -5.81 12.41
CA PRO A 41 -36.17 -6.63 13.61
C PRO A 41 -35.09 -7.71 13.35
N LEU A 42 -35.13 -8.35 12.18
CA LEU A 42 -34.13 -9.35 11.79
C LEU A 42 -32.76 -8.70 11.55
N GLN A 43 -32.72 -7.56 10.89
CA GLN A 43 -31.46 -6.80 10.70
C GLN A 43 -30.80 -6.48 12.04
N GLN A 44 -31.58 -5.98 13.01
CA GLN A 44 -31.06 -5.67 14.35
C GLN A 44 -30.56 -6.92 15.06
N GLN A 45 -31.32 -8.03 15.02
CA GLN A 45 -30.89 -9.29 15.60
C GLN A 45 -29.56 -9.75 15.00
N LEU A 46 -29.46 -9.79 13.66
CA LEU A 46 -28.23 -10.19 12.96
C LEU A 46 -27.04 -9.28 13.27
N PHE A 47 -27.30 -7.96 13.36
CA PHE A 47 -26.27 -7.00 13.75
C PHE A 47 -25.70 -7.30 15.14
N GLU A 48 -26.58 -7.52 16.14
CA GLU A 48 -26.14 -7.83 17.50
C GLU A 48 -25.43 -9.19 17.59
N GLU A 49 -25.90 -10.20 16.86
CA GLU A 49 -25.23 -11.50 16.78
C GLU A 49 -23.83 -11.40 16.14
N MET A 50 -23.68 -10.66 15.05
CA MET A 50 -22.38 -10.46 14.40
C MET A 50 -21.44 -9.66 15.29
N LYS A 51 -21.92 -8.56 15.87
CA LYS A 51 -21.14 -7.73 16.80
C LYS A 51 -20.66 -8.53 18.01
N ALA A 52 -21.50 -9.37 18.59
CA ALA A 52 -21.15 -10.18 19.76
C ALA A 52 -20.04 -11.22 19.49
N ARG A 53 -19.75 -11.53 18.22
CA ARG A 53 -18.66 -12.44 17.83
C ARG A 53 -17.31 -11.73 17.70
N ILE A 54 -17.30 -10.40 17.68
CA ILE A 54 -16.08 -9.59 17.54
C ILE A 54 -15.52 -9.35 18.93
N LYS A 55 -14.25 -9.67 19.12
CA LYS A 55 -13.49 -9.27 20.29
C LYS A 55 -13.18 -7.77 20.19
N GLU A 56 -13.86 -6.95 21.01
CA GLU A 56 -13.71 -5.48 20.92
C GLU A 56 -12.37 -4.98 21.50
N ASP A 57 -11.78 -5.67 22.48
CA ASP A 57 -10.49 -5.37 23.11
C ASP A 57 -9.38 -6.24 22.49
N ASP A 58 -9.11 -6.06 21.23
CA ASP A 58 -8.16 -6.87 20.47
C ASP A 58 -6.88 -6.12 20.10
N GLU A 59 -5.83 -6.89 19.83
CA GLU A 59 -4.56 -6.34 19.37
C GLU A 59 -3.97 -7.19 18.24
N SER A 60 -3.23 -6.53 17.33
CA SER A 60 -2.51 -7.23 16.28
C SER A 60 -1.27 -7.93 16.85
N VAL A 61 -0.78 -8.95 16.12
CA VAL A 61 0.54 -9.50 16.41
C VAL A 61 1.59 -8.40 16.24
N PRO A 62 2.45 -8.15 17.26
CA PRO A 62 3.49 -7.14 17.15
C PRO A 62 4.58 -7.56 16.13
N PHE A 63 5.03 -6.60 15.32
CA PHE A 63 6.19 -6.80 14.44
C PHE A 63 7.33 -5.86 14.81
N LYS A 64 8.56 -6.34 14.65
CA LYS A 64 9.77 -5.56 14.96
C LYS A 64 10.28 -4.87 13.70
N TYR A 65 10.45 -3.55 13.79
CA TYR A 65 11.06 -2.76 12.73
C TYR A 65 11.91 -1.63 13.33
N ASN A 66 13.14 -1.48 12.83
CA ASN A 66 14.06 -0.40 13.19
C ASN A 66 14.18 -0.14 14.71
N GLY A 67 14.33 -1.18 15.50
CA GLY A 67 14.50 -1.09 16.95
C GLY A 67 13.21 -0.97 17.79
N TYR A 68 12.07 -0.83 17.15
CA TYR A 68 10.76 -0.76 17.79
C TYR A 68 9.88 -1.95 17.45
N TRP A 69 8.97 -2.28 18.38
CA TRP A 69 7.85 -3.20 18.16
C TRP A 69 6.60 -2.38 17.88
N TYR A 70 5.97 -2.60 16.74
CA TYR A 70 4.77 -1.91 16.30
C TYR A 70 3.57 -2.83 16.37
N TYR A 71 2.43 -2.33 16.85
CA TYR A 71 1.18 -3.05 16.92
C TYR A 71 0.00 -2.08 16.93
N THR A 72 -1.16 -2.62 16.64
CA THR A 72 -2.43 -1.92 16.68
C THR A 72 -3.28 -2.55 17.75
N ARG A 73 -3.95 -1.76 18.56
CA ARG A 73 -4.92 -2.28 19.52
C ARG A 73 -6.21 -1.49 19.49
N PHE A 74 -7.29 -2.14 19.91
CA PHE A 74 -8.62 -1.56 20.07
C PHE A 74 -8.98 -1.49 21.54
N GLU A 75 -9.81 -0.53 21.90
CA GLU A 75 -10.39 -0.39 23.22
C GLU A 75 -11.88 -0.66 23.16
N LYS A 76 -12.40 -1.36 24.16
CA LYS A 76 -13.82 -1.71 24.23
C LYS A 76 -14.71 -0.47 24.14
N GLY A 77 -15.69 -0.52 23.25
CA GLY A 77 -16.63 0.58 23.02
C GLY A 77 -16.06 1.73 22.18
N LYS A 78 -14.85 1.59 21.64
CA LYS A 78 -14.25 2.54 20.69
C LYS A 78 -14.35 2.01 19.26
N ASN A 79 -14.43 2.92 18.29
CA ASN A 79 -14.62 2.56 16.89
C ASN A 79 -13.33 2.48 16.08
N TYR A 80 -12.26 3.11 16.57
CA TYR A 80 -11.01 3.23 15.84
C TYR A 80 -9.83 2.63 16.59
N PRO A 81 -8.79 2.16 15.87
CA PRO A 81 -7.60 1.63 16.49
C PRO A 81 -6.73 2.71 17.10
N LEU A 82 -5.89 2.28 18.05
CA LEU A 82 -4.69 2.98 18.48
C LEU A 82 -3.48 2.36 17.78
N TYR A 83 -2.63 3.18 17.19
CA TYR A 83 -1.34 2.72 16.66
C TYR A 83 -0.25 2.93 17.71
N CYS A 84 0.34 1.84 18.13
CA CYS A 84 1.26 1.79 19.27
C CYS A 84 2.63 1.27 18.86
N ARG A 85 3.64 1.64 19.63
CA ARG A 85 4.98 1.05 19.54
C ARG A 85 5.64 0.91 20.92
N ARG A 86 6.63 0.04 20.99
CA ARG A 86 7.49 -0.13 22.18
C ARG A 86 8.95 -0.20 21.74
N ASN A 87 9.81 0.49 22.45
CA ASN A 87 11.23 0.52 22.13
C ASN A 87 11.90 -0.80 22.54
N ASN A 88 12.68 -1.40 21.69
CA ASN A 88 13.55 -2.54 21.90
C ASN A 88 12.84 -3.85 22.32
N THR A 89 11.98 -3.84 23.34
CA THR A 89 11.28 -5.04 23.83
C THR A 89 9.79 -4.76 24.07
N MET A 90 8.96 -5.81 24.02
CA MET A 90 7.53 -5.71 24.34
C MET A 90 7.26 -5.40 25.83
N LEU A 91 8.28 -5.46 26.69
CA LEU A 91 8.20 -5.07 28.11
C LEU A 91 8.45 -3.57 28.33
N SER A 92 8.94 -2.86 27.32
CA SER A 92 9.15 -1.41 27.40
C SER A 92 7.81 -0.65 27.51
N PRO A 93 7.81 0.58 28.04
CA PRO A 93 6.61 1.42 28.06
C PRO A 93 5.98 1.55 26.66
N GLU A 94 4.65 1.53 26.62
CA GLU A 94 3.89 1.79 25.42
C GLU A 94 3.97 3.27 25.03
N GLU A 95 4.22 3.51 23.75
CA GLU A 95 4.08 4.81 23.11
C GLU A 95 2.88 4.75 22.15
N ILE A 96 1.84 5.54 22.41
CA ILE A 96 0.71 5.71 21.47
C ILE A 96 1.12 6.75 20.45
N MET A 97 1.39 6.31 19.21
CA MET A 97 1.73 7.21 18.12
C MET A 97 0.49 7.97 17.63
N PHE A 98 -0.63 7.26 17.47
CA PHE A 98 -1.89 7.83 17.01
C PHE A 98 -3.07 7.20 17.75
N ASP A 99 -3.90 8.04 18.37
CA ASP A 99 -5.24 7.66 18.84
C ASP A 99 -6.27 8.13 17.82
N ASN A 100 -6.71 7.20 17.00
CA ASN A 100 -7.68 7.52 15.94
C ASN A 100 -9.07 7.86 16.50
N ASN A 101 -9.37 7.50 17.74
CA ASN A 101 -10.62 7.90 18.35
C ASN A 101 -10.63 9.38 18.70
N GLU A 102 -9.51 9.91 19.22
CA GLU A 102 -9.35 11.34 19.46
C GLU A 102 -9.26 12.13 18.15
N MET A 103 -8.54 11.60 17.16
CA MET A 103 -8.42 12.25 15.85
C MET A 103 -9.74 12.30 15.08
N ALA A 104 -10.67 11.38 15.31
CA ALA A 104 -11.98 11.33 14.67
C ALA A 104 -13.00 12.32 15.26
N ILE A 105 -12.70 12.93 16.40
CA ILE A 105 -13.65 13.86 17.08
C ILE A 105 -13.97 15.02 16.15
N GLY A 106 -15.27 15.29 15.95
CA GLY A 106 -15.76 16.41 15.12
C GLY A 106 -15.91 16.05 13.63
N HIS A 107 -15.55 14.84 13.20
CA HIS A 107 -15.72 14.37 11.85
C HIS A 107 -16.87 13.36 11.73
N SER A 108 -17.72 13.50 10.70
CA SER A 108 -18.76 12.52 10.38
C SER A 108 -18.20 11.23 9.77
N TYR A 109 -17.01 11.33 9.20
CA TYR A 109 -16.20 10.22 8.67
C TYR A 109 -14.74 10.48 8.99
N PHE A 110 -14.01 9.43 9.36
CA PHE A 110 -12.58 9.50 9.60
C PHE A 110 -11.91 8.20 9.18
N LYS A 111 -10.81 8.30 8.46
CA LYS A 111 -9.94 7.18 8.14
C LYS A 111 -8.49 7.62 8.07
N GLN A 112 -7.61 6.92 8.77
CA GLN A 112 -6.18 7.03 8.57
C GLN A 112 -5.72 5.99 7.54
N ALA A 113 -4.97 6.40 6.50
CA ALA A 113 -4.48 5.51 5.44
C ALA A 113 -3.34 4.60 5.89
N GLY A 114 -2.66 5.00 6.96
CA GLY A 114 -1.47 4.37 7.49
C GLY A 114 -0.49 5.44 7.95
N TYR A 115 0.71 5.00 8.29
CA TYR A 115 1.79 5.89 8.68
C TYR A 115 3.14 5.32 8.22
N SER A 116 4.14 6.17 8.13
CA SER A 116 5.54 5.79 7.98
C SER A 116 6.42 6.56 8.93
N VAL A 117 7.28 5.86 9.63
CA VAL A 117 8.20 6.44 10.61
C VAL A 117 9.54 6.71 9.95
N SER A 118 10.15 7.87 10.25
CA SER A 118 11.48 8.25 9.77
C SER A 118 12.57 7.30 10.29
N GLU A 119 13.73 7.27 9.61
CA GLU A 119 14.81 6.32 9.93
C GLU A 119 15.38 6.52 11.34
N ASN A 120 15.33 7.76 11.88
CA ASN A 120 15.73 8.06 13.25
C ASN A 120 14.62 7.78 14.30
N ASN A 121 13.45 7.28 13.90
CA ASN A 121 12.28 6.99 14.75
C ASN A 121 11.64 8.20 15.46
N GLU A 122 11.94 9.44 15.02
CA GLU A 122 11.45 10.66 15.71
C GLU A 122 10.20 11.25 15.05
N LEU A 123 10.00 11.02 13.74
CA LEU A 123 8.91 11.57 12.97
C LEU A 123 8.01 10.48 12.41
N ALA A 124 6.74 10.78 12.22
CA ALA A 124 5.82 9.92 11.48
C ALA A 124 4.99 10.75 10.50
N ALA A 125 5.07 10.39 9.22
CA ALA A 125 4.16 10.89 8.20
C ALA A 125 2.91 9.99 8.17
N PHE A 126 1.72 10.58 8.08
CA PHE A 126 0.45 9.87 8.08
C PHE A 126 -0.59 10.63 7.25
N GLY A 127 -1.55 9.91 6.70
CA GLY A 127 -2.60 10.50 5.89
C GLY A 127 -3.98 10.28 6.46
N THR A 128 -4.84 11.32 6.43
CA THR A 128 -6.21 11.25 6.90
C THR A 128 -7.21 11.63 5.81
N ASP A 129 -8.34 10.91 5.75
CA ASP A 129 -9.49 11.21 4.92
C ASP A 129 -10.70 11.43 5.83
N THR A 130 -11.28 12.62 5.77
CA THR A 130 -12.47 13.01 6.55
C THR A 130 -13.73 13.18 5.70
N VAL A 131 -13.64 12.81 4.40
CA VAL A 131 -14.70 13.02 3.39
C VAL A 131 -15.23 11.72 2.81
N SER A 132 -14.56 10.58 3.08
CA SER A 132 -14.88 9.25 2.51
C SER A 132 -14.66 9.15 1.00
N ARG A 133 -13.64 9.86 0.49
CA ARG A 133 -13.30 9.87 -0.95
C ARG A 133 -11.96 9.24 -1.27
N ARG A 134 -11.24 8.70 -0.27
CA ARG A 134 -9.87 8.21 -0.44
C ARG A 134 -8.91 9.28 -0.98
N GLN A 135 -9.21 10.53 -0.69
CA GLN A 135 -8.37 11.70 -0.90
C GLN A 135 -7.79 12.07 0.45
N TYR A 136 -6.55 11.68 0.67
CA TYR A 136 -5.92 11.85 1.97
C TYR A 136 -5.11 13.13 2.01
N THR A 137 -5.22 13.82 3.14
CA THR A 137 -4.27 14.88 3.51
C THR A 137 -3.13 14.25 4.28
N LEU A 138 -1.92 14.40 3.77
CA LEU A 138 -0.68 13.91 4.39
C LEU A 138 -0.14 14.97 5.32
N GLN A 139 0.22 14.56 6.53
CA GLN A 139 0.79 15.38 7.59
C GLN A 139 1.98 14.69 8.24
N VAL A 140 2.80 15.43 8.98
CA VAL A 140 3.93 14.89 9.75
C VAL A 140 3.78 15.23 11.22
N LYS A 141 4.00 14.24 12.09
CA LYS A 141 3.98 14.35 13.54
C LYS A 141 5.35 14.09 14.12
N ASN A 142 5.79 14.93 15.05
CA ASN A 142 6.92 14.63 15.92
C ASN A 142 6.43 13.65 17.00
N LEU A 143 6.96 12.45 17.01
CA LEU A 143 6.53 11.39 17.93
C LEU A 143 6.99 11.63 19.38
N LYS A 144 8.02 12.45 19.57
CA LYS A 144 8.57 12.77 20.89
C LYS A 144 7.79 13.89 21.58
N THR A 145 7.41 14.94 20.85
CA THR A 145 6.66 16.08 21.40
C THR A 145 5.17 15.96 21.22
N GLY A 146 4.72 15.17 20.23
CA GLY A 146 3.32 15.06 19.81
C GLY A 146 2.86 16.16 18.87
N GLU A 147 3.70 17.14 18.56
CA GLU A 147 3.37 18.30 17.73
C GLU A 147 3.28 17.91 16.24
N LEU A 148 2.35 18.53 15.53
CA LEU A 148 2.23 18.43 14.08
C LEU A 148 3.09 19.51 13.42
N TYR A 149 3.73 19.14 12.34
CA TYR A 149 4.33 20.10 11.43
C TYR A 149 3.23 20.87 10.67
N PRO A 150 3.49 22.09 10.21
CA PRO A 150 2.46 22.94 9.61
C PRO A 150 2.07 22.52 8.19
N GLU A 151 2.82 21.64 7.56
CA GLU A 151 2.57 21.22 6.18
C GLU A 151 1.37 20.27 6.11
N GLU A 152 0.43 20.57 5.22
CA GLU A 152 -0.71 19.74 4.85
C GLU A 152 -0.68 19.50 3.34
N ILE A 153 -0.48 18.26 2.93
CA ILE A 153 -0.37 17.88 1.52
C ILE A 153 -1.63 17.14 1.10
N GLU A 154 -2.48 17.80 0.34
CA GLU A 154 -3.77 17.28 -0.10
C GLU A 154 -3.67 16.38 -1.34
N ASN A 155 -4.76 15.64 -1.63
CA ASN A 155 -4.93 14.79 -2.81
C ASN A 155 -3.88 13.68 -2.92
N THR A 156 -3.46 13.12 -1.81
CA THR A 156 -2.46 12.05 -1.78
C THR A 156 -3.11 10.67 -1.59
N THR A 157 -2.29 9.62 -1.67
CA THR A 157 -2.67 8.27 -1.24
C THR A 157 -2.64 8.10 0.28
N GLY A 158 -2.18 9.10 1.02
CA GLY A 158 -2.05 9.08 2.47
C GLY A 158 -0.81 8.37 2.99
N ARG A 159 0.11 7.99 2.12
CA ARG A 159 1.37 7.34 2.47
C ARG A 159 2.56 8.17 2.01
N ALA A 160 3.62 8.16 2.82
CA ALA A 160 4.89 8.78 2.49
C ALA A 160 6.02 7.76 2.64
N ILE A 161 7.09 7.95 1.88
CA ILE A 161 8.31 7.16 1.94
C ILE A 161 9.47 8.08 2.32
N TRP A 162 10.01 7.91 3.50
CA TRP A 162 11.14 8.71 3.98
C TRP A 162 12.43 8.35 3.23
N ALA A 163 13.18 9.37 2.81
CA ALA A 163 14.58 9.22 2.48
C ALA A 163 15.41 8.95 3.76
N GLY A 164 16.69 8.65 3.61
CA GLY A 164 17.54 8.35 4.76
C GLY A 164 18.02 9.58 5.55
N ASP A 165 17.76 10.79 5.04
CA ASP A 165 18.14 12.06 5.70
C ASP A 165 17.18 12.48 6.83
N ASN A 166 16.01 11.81 6.98
CA ASN A 166 14.94 12.15 7.93
C ASN A 166 14.29 13.54 7.73
N GLU A 167 14.56 14.17 6.61
CA GLU A 167 14.00 15.48 6.24
C GLU A 167 13.21 15.40 4.93
N THR A 168 13.60 14.51 4.04
CA THR A 168 12.97 14.33 2.73
C THR A 168 12.06 13.13 2.73
N PHE A 169 10.88 13.28 2.15
CA PHE A 169 9.99 12.16 1.87
C PHE A 169 9.32 12.29 0.51
N PHE A 170 8.88 11.15 0.00
CA PHE A 170 8.16 11.03 -1.26
C PHE A 170 6.73 10.64 -1.00
N TYR A 171 5.82 11.09 -1.86
CA TYR A 171 4.41 10.76 -1.79
C TYR A 171 3.78 10.67 -3.18
N THR A 172 2.67 9.95 -3.26
CA THR A 172 1.89 9.82 -4.49
C THR A 172 0.71 10.77 -4.45
N ARG A 173 0.57 11.60 -5.48
CA ARG A 173 -0.59 12.46 -5.70
C ARG A 173 -1.58 11.80 -6.67
N LYS A 174 -2.86 12.05 -6.45
CA LYS A 174 -3.94 11.53 -7.26
C LYS A 174 -4.52 12.61 -8.18
N GLU A 175 -4.99 12.17 -9.34
CA GLU A 175 -5.87 12.99 -10.16
C GLU A 175 -7.21 13.18 -9.41
N PRO A 176 -7.69 14.42 -9.21
CA PRO A 176 -8.82 14.68 -8.29
C PRO A 176 -10.16 14.09 -8.71
N GLN A 177 -10.41 13.89 -10.01
CA GLN A 177 -11.69 13.39 -10.52
C GLN A 177 -11.73 11.87 -10.61
N THR A 178 -10.70 11.28 -11.22
CA THR A 178 -10.60 9.83 -11.45
C THR A 178 -10.07 9.09 -10.22
N LEU A 179 -9.36 9.80 -9.34
CA LEU A 179 -8.62 9.27 -8.19
C LEU A 179 -7.46 8.35 -8.59
N ARG A 180 -7.04 8.40 -9.87
CA ARG A 180 -5.88 7.67 -10.36
C ARG A 180 -4.60 8.20 -9.72
N SER A 181 -3.76 7.32 -9.24
CA SER A 181 -2.43 7.64 -8.74
C SER A 181 -1.50 7.83 -9.94
N ASN A 182 -1.11 9.07 -10.25
CA ASN A 182 -0.39 9.37 -11.48
C ASN A 182 0.87 10.20 -11.33
N GLN A 183 1.13 10.76 -10.15
CA GLN A 183 2.30 11.61 -9.92
C GLN A 183 3.02 11.23 -8.63
N ILE A 184 4.35 11.25 -8.67
CA ILE A 184 5.21 11.12 -7.49
C ILE A 184 5.90 12.46 -7.25
N TYR A 185 5.78 12.96 -6.04
CA TYR A 185 6.41 14.19 -5.58
C TYR A 185 7.44 13.90 -4.48
N ARG A 186 8.40 14.80 -4.37
CA ARG A 186 9.35 14.88 -3.28
C ARG A 186 9.10 16.16 -2.49
N HIS A 187 8.92 16.00 -1.19
CA HIS A 187 8.80 17.10 -0.23
C HIS A 187 10.02 17.13 0.70
N ARG A 188 10.44 18.32 1.09
CA ARG A 188 11.42 18.53 2.16
C ARG A 188 10.71 19.15 3.36
N LEU A 189 10.77 18.50 4.49
CA LEU A 189 10.12 18.95 5.73
C LEU A 189 10.57 20.39 6.09
N GLY A 190 9.62 21.22 6.47
CA GLY A 190 9.84 22.63 6.80
C GLY A 190 9.85 23.56 5.59
N THR A 191 9.59 23.08 4.36
CA THR A 191 9.40 23.91 3.17
C THR A 191 7.93 24.00 2.80
N SER A 192 7.59 24.99 1.96
CA SER A 192 6.22 25.09 1.43
C SER A 192 5.90 23.94 0.49
N VAL A 193 4.68 23.41 0.55
CA VAL A 193 4.14 22.40 -0.39
C VAL A 193 4.22 22.88 -1.86
N THR A 194 4.24 24.20 -2.09
CA THR A 194 4.40 24.77 -3.44
C THR A 194 5.82 24.63 -3.99
N GLU A 195 6.78 24.27 -3.15
CA GLU A 195 8.18 24.02 -3.51
C GLU A 195 8.45 22.54 -3.80
N ASP A 196 7.43 21.69 -3.68
CA ASP A 196 7.56 20.26 -3.91
C ASP A 196 7.97 19.96 -5.35
N VAL A 197 8.88 19.02 -5.47
CA VAL A 197 9.44 18.63 -6.76
C VAL A 197 8.66 17.45 -7.33
N LEU A 198 8.09 17.63 -8.53
CA LEU A 198 7.55 16.53 -9.32
C LEU A 198 8.72 15.64 -9.78
N VAL A 199 8.72 14.39 -9.31
CA VAL A 199 9.77 13.40 -9.61
C VAL A 199 9.41 12.54 -10.81
N TYR A 200 8.13 12.13 -10.88
CA TYR A 200 7.61 11.28 -11.94
C TYR A 200 6.14 11.57 -12.22
N GLU A 201 5.76 11.56 -13.49
CA GLU A 201 4.38 11.65 -13.93
C GLU A 201 4.07 10.57 -14.97
N GLU A 202 2.98 9.86 -14.75
CA GLU A 202 2.48 8.84 -15.67
C GLU A 202 1.35 9.40 -16.52
N PHE A 203 1.59 9.51 -17.81
CA PHE A 203 0.65 10.06 -18.77
C PHE A 203 -0.31 9.02 -19.36
N ASP A 204 0.08 7.74 -19.37
CA ASP A 204 -0.80 6.67 -19.81
C ASP A 204 -1.86 6.38 -18.75
N GLU A 205 -3.11 6.73 -19.04
CA GLU A 205 -4.24 6.58 -18.11
C GLU A 205 -4.55 5.11 -17.75
N THR A 206 -3.96 4.15 -18.42
CA THR A 206 -4.09 2.73 -18.08
C THR A 206 -3.15 2.27 -16.98
N PHE A 207 -2.21 3.13 -16.55
CA PHE A 207 -1.25 2.85 -15.50
C PHE A 207 -1.54 3.65 -14.23
N ASP A 208 -1.40 2.99 -13.09
CA ASP A 208 -1.27 3.62 -11.77
C ASP A 208 0.19 3.63 -11.33
N VAL A 209 0.57 4.62 -10.51
CA VAL A 209 1.92 4.71 -9.94
C VAL A 209 1.89 4.63 -8.43
N GLY A 210 2.95 4.05 -7.88
CA GLY A 210 3.23 3.99 -6.46
C GLY A 210 4.69 4.19 -6.16
N ILE A 211 5.00 4.49 -4.91
CA ILE A 211 6.37 4.62 -4.43
C ILE A 211 6.55 3.78 -3.16
N PHE A 212 7.68 3.10 -3.04
CA PHE A 212 8.00 2.27 -1.88
C PHE A 212 9.51 2.18 -1.67
N LYS A 213 9.92 1.78 -0.48
CA LYS A 213 11.33 1.56 -0.12
C LYS A 213 11.62 0.07 -0.12
N SER A 214 12.82 -0.31 -0.57
CA SER A 214 13.31 -1.69 -0.43
C SER A 214 13.37 -2.11 1.05
N LYS A 215 13.20 -3.39 1.33
CA LYS A 215 13.36 -3.96 2.69
C LYS A 215 14.75 -3.71 3.27
N SER A 216 15.78 -3.70 2.43
CA SER A 216 17.15 -3.30 2.79
C SER A 216 17.28 -1.84 3.22
N ARG A 217 16.28 -1.00 2.91
CA ARG A 217 16.25 0.47 3.10
C ARG A 217 17.27 1.24 2.26
N GLU A 218 17.95 0.58 1.34
CA GLU A 218 18.97 1.20 0.49
C GLU A 218 18.39 1.90 -0.74
N PHE A 219 17.24 1.45 -1.22
CA PHE A 219 16.61 1.95 -2.44
C PHE A 219 15.17 2.40 -2.22
N ILE A 220 14.77 3.39 -3.00
CA ILE A 220 13.39 3.81 -3.19
C ILE A 220 13.02 3.45 -4.62
N PHE A 221 11.86 2.81 -4.78
CA PHE A 221 11.32 2.40 -6.07
C PHE A 221 10.06 3.18 -6.41
N ILE A 222 9.94 3.58 -7.67
CA ILE A 222 8.68 4.00 -8.29
C ILE A 222 8.21 2.85 -9.15
N GLY A 223 7.01 2.35 -8.90
CA GLY A 223 6.36 1.34 -9.72
C GLY A 223 5.22 1.95 -10.52
N ALA A 224 5.18 1.71 -11.82
CA ALA A 224 4.06 2.00 -12.70
C ALA A 224 3.50 0.67 -13.20
N SER A 225 2.20 0.41 -13.00
CA SER A 225 1.57 -0.85 -13.35
C SER A 225 0.20 -0.67 -13.97
N SER A 226 -0.07 -1.48 -14.97
CA SER A 226 -1.39 -1.72 -15.55
C SER A 226 -1.81 -3.17 -15.30
N THR A 227 -2.92 -3.61 -15.88
CA THR A 227 -3.41 -4.99 -15.70
C THR A 227 -2.41 -6.07 -16.11
N LEU A 228 -1.57 -5.83 -17.12
CA LEU A 228 -0.68 -6.85 -17.72
C LEU A 228 0.75 -6.34 -17.95
N THR A 229 1.12 -5.20 -17.40
CA THR A 229 2.43 -4.60 -17.69
C THR A 229 2.90 -3.82 -16.50
N SER A 230 4.17 -3.98 -16.13
CA SER A 230 4.82 -3.19 -15.07
C SER A 230 6.13 -2.57 -15.54
N GLU A 231 6.50 -1.47 -14.90
CA GLU A 231 7.79 -0.78 -15.06
C GLU A 231 8.22 -0.25 -13.69
N TYR A 232 9.48 -0.44 -13.35
CA TYR A 232 10.03 0.11 -12.11
C TYR A 232 11.21 1.03 -12.41
N ARG A 233 11.30 2.06 -11.57
CA ARG A 233 12.44 2.96 -11.47
C ARG A 233 13.00 2.89 -10.06
N TYR A 234 14.30 3.10 -9.91
CA TYR A 234 14.97 3.04 -8.61
C TYR A 234 15.90 4.23 -8.41
N SER A 235 16.05 4.62 -7.16
CA SER A 235 17.06 5.57 -6.70
C SER A 235 17.60 5.12 -5.36
N ARG A 236 18.84 5.50 -5.03
CA ARG A 236 19.35 5.26 -3.67
C ARG A 236 18.59 6.12 -2.67
N ALA A 237 18.22 5.52 -1.53
CA ALA A 237 17.45 6.18 -0.46
C ALA A 237 18.24 7.30 0.24
N ASN A 238 19.58 7.26 0.16
CA ASN A 238 20.51 8.24 0.75
C ASN A 238 21.24 9.04 -0.32
N GLY A 239 20.74 9.09 -1.55
CA GLY A 239 21.37 9.85 -2.64
C GLY A 239 21.16 11.36 -2.49
N PRO A 240 22.12 12.20 -2.93
CA PRO A 240 21.97 13.65 -2.83
C PRO A 240 20.90 14.21 -3.78
N ASP A 241 20.69 13.59 -4.92
CA ASP A 241 19.87 14.13 -6.01
C ASP A 241 18.61 13.29 -6.32
N PHE A 242 18.49 12.11 -5.77
CA PHE A 242 17.36 11.18 -5.99
C PHE A 242 17.01 10.98 -7.47
N ASN A 243 18.01 10.67 -8.30
CA ASN A 243 17.79 10.31 -9.70
C ASN A 243 17.18 8.91 -9.80
N PHE A 244 15.99 8.82 -10.42
CA PHE A 244 15.32 7.57 -10.63
C PHE A 244 15.65 7.00 -12.00
N GLU A 245 16.41 5.90 -12.02
CA GLU A 245 16.79 5.16 -13.22
C GLU A 245 15.77 4.03 -13.51
N ILE A 246 15.51 3.76 -14.79
CA ILE A 246 14.64 2.64 -15.19
C ILE A 246 15.36 1.31 -14.93
N VAL A 247 14.66 0.36 -14.31
CA VAL A 247 15.15 -1.03 -14.15
C VAL A 247 15.09 -1.75 -15.49
N GLN A 248 13.91 -1.78 -16.10
CA GLN A 248 13.65 -2.33 -17.42
C GLN A 248 12.50 -1.54 -18.05
N GLU A 249 12.67 -1.07 -19.28
CA GLU A 249 11.62 -0.38 -20.01
C GLU A 249 10.39 -1.27 -20.19
N ARG A 250 9.21 -0.64 -20.08
CA ARG A 250 7.94 -1.38 -20.23
C ARG A 250 7.82 -2.02 -21.60
N THR A 251 7.41 -3.26 -21.58
CA THR A 251 7.03 -4.01 -22.78
C THR A 251 5.64 -4.58 -22.52
N ARG A 252 4.72 -4.37 -23.42
CA ARG A 252 3.35 -4.85 -23.25
C ARG A 252 3.34 -6.36 -22.97
N GLY A 253 2.69 -6.74 -21.88
CA GLY A 253 2.60 -8.11 -21.40
C GLY A 253 3.78 -8.57 -20.54
N LEU A 254 4.79 -7.72 -20.33
CA LEU A 254 5.85 -8.00 -19.38
C LEU A 254 5.46 -7.47 -18.00
N GLU A 255 5.34 -8.39 -17.07
CA GLU A 255 5.10 -8.14 -15.66
C GLU A 255 6.34 -8.51 -14.84
N TYR A 256 6.70 -7.69 -13.88
CA TYR A 256 7.71 -8.04 -12.90
C TYR A 256 7.50 -7.26 -11.60
N GLY A 257 7.77 -7.92 -10.46
CA GLY A 257 7.95 -7.29 -9.15
C GLY A 257 9.43 -7.14 -8.86
N ILE A 258 9.82 -6.29 -7.90
CA ILE A 258 11.23 -6.00 -7.60
C ILE A 258 11.51 -6.02 -6.10
N SER A 259 12.60 -6.69 -5.72
CA SER A 259 13.19 -6.69 -4.39
C SER A 259 14.70 -6.47 -4.47
N HIS A 260 15.32 -6.03 -3.38
CA HIS A 260 16.76 -5.76 -3.33
C HIS A 260 17.45 -6.60 -2.25
N PHE A 261 18.57 -7.25 -2.62
CA PHE A 261 19.46 -7.91 -1.68
C PHE A 261 20.91 -7.93 -2.18
N GLY A 262 21.82 -7.46 -1.36
CA GLY A 262 23.24 -7.37 -1.69
C GLY A 262 23.51 -6.49 -2.92
N ASP A 263 24.18 -7.01 -3.93
CA ASP A 263 24.51 -6.29 -5.16
C ASP A 263 23.48 -6.51 -6.28
N TYR A 264 22.30 -7.10 -5.96
CA TYR A 264 21.32 -7.54 -6.96
C TYR A 264 19.92 -7.03 -6.67
N PHE A 265 19.18 -6.80 -7.76
CA PHE A 265 17.73 -6.81 -7.73
C PHE A 265 17.22 -8.21 -8.07
N TYR A 266 16.20 -8.66 -7.36
CA TYR A 266 15.47 -9.91 -7.56
C TYR A 266 14.11 -9.60 -8.13
N LEU A 267 13.73 -10.26 -9.22
CA LEU A 267 12.53 -9.97 -9.98
C LEU A 267 11.68 -11.22 -10.12
N VAL A 268 10.45 -11.17 -9.63
CA VAL A 268 9.42 -12.17 -9.96
C VAL A 268 8.78 -11.73 -11.26
N THR A 269 8.87 -12.54 -12.33
CA THR A 269 8.51 -12.10 -13.67
C THR A 269 7.90 -13.21 -14.53
N ASN A 270 7.04 -12.79 -15.48
CA ASN A 270 6.50 -13.64 -16.55
C ASN A 270 7.33 -13.62 -17.84
N ALA A 271 8.54 -13.07 -17.81
CA ALA A 271 9.42 -12.95 -18.96
C ALA A 271 9.67 -14.31 -19.65
N ASP A 272 9.88 -14.27 -20.97
CA ASP A 272 10.19 -15.43 -21.82
C ASP A 272 9.13 -16.54 -21.78
N GLY A 273 7.86 -16.16 -21.63
CA GLY A 273 6.73 -17.09 -21.62
C GLY A 273 6.52 -17.81 -20.29
N ALA A 274 7.11 -17.33 -19.20
CA ALA A 274 6.91 -17.87 -17.85
C ALA A 274 5.51 -17.52 -17.32
N THR A 275 4.47 -18.19 -17.81
CA THR A 275 3.05 -17.90 -17.48
C THR A 275 2.72 -18.04 -15.99
N ASN A 276 3.45 -18.89 -15.28
CA ASN A 276 3.36 -19.06 -13.83
C ASN A 276 4.49 -18.35 -13.07
N PHE A 277 5.07 -17.35 -13.70
CA PHE A 277 6.20 -16.56 -13.22
C PHE A 277 7.47 -17.39 -12.94
N LYS A 278 8.56 -16.70 -12.79
CA LYS A 278 9.89 -17.21 -12.39
C LYS A 278 10.61 -16.15 -11.59
N LEU A 279 11.61 -16.55 -10.83
CA LEU A 279 12.50 -15.62 -10.13
C LEU A 279 13.79 -15.46 -10.91
N VAL A 280 14.16 -14.23 -11.22
CA VAL A 280 15.45 -13.85 -11.77
C VAL A 280 16.15 -12.84 -10.88
N LYS A 281 17.45 -12.68 -11.02
CA LYS A 281 18.23 -11.60 -10.41
C LYS A 281 18.99 -10.84 -11.48
N THR A 282 19.32 -9.59 -11.19
CA THR A 282 20.14 -8.75 -12.07
C THR A 282 21.07 -7.86 -11.24
N PRO A 283 22.33 -7.62 -11.67
CA PRO A 283 23.21 -6.68 -11.00
C PRO A 283 22.61 -5.26 -11.00
N ILE A 284 22.73 -4.52 -9.90
CA ILE A 284 22.26 -3.13 -9.80
C ILE A 284 22.91 -2.23 -10.86
N SER A 285 24.13 -2.55 -11.28
CA SER A 285 24.87 -1.82 -12.32
C SER A 285 24.41 -2.09 -13.77
N ALA A 286 23.56 -3.14 -13.98
CA ALA A 286 23.13 -3.56 -15.31
C ALA A 286 21.76 -4.24 -15.23
N THR A 287 20.71 -3.44 -15.03
CA THR A 287 19.36 -3.94 -14.62
C THR A 287 18.51 -4.47 -15.76
N THR A 288 18.87 -4.18 -17.02
CA THR A 288 18.06 -4.57 -18.19
C THR A 288 17.96 -6.09 -18.36
N LYS A 289 16.89 -6.52 -19.00
CA LYS A 289 16.52 -7.93 -19.22
C LYS A 289 17.65 -8.80 -19.78
N ASP A 290 18.56 -8.25 -20.56
CA ASP A 290 19.69 -8.98 -21.14
C ASP A 290 20.68 -9.50 -20.06
N ASN A 291 20.60 -8.97 -18.84
CA ASN A 291 21.44 -9.33 -17.70
C ASN A 291 20.68 -10.15 -16.63
N TRP A 292 19.45 -10.57 -16.92
CA TRP A 292 18.66 -11.34 -15.97
C TRP A 292 19.14 -12.79 -15.91
N GLU A 293 19.55 -13.20 -14.72
CA GLU A 293 19.95 -14.56 -14.42
C GLU A 293 18.85 -15.30 -13.66
N GLU A 294 18.51 -16.50 -14.08
CA GLU A 294 17.46 -17.31 -13.47
C GLU A 294 17.91 -17.82 -12.09
N VAL A 295 17.05 -17.64 -11.08
CA VAL A 295 17.24 -18.13 -9.69
C VAL A 295 16.25 -19.27 -9.40
N ILE A 296 14.98 -19.11 -9.76
CA ILE A 296 13.97 -20.16 -9.69
C ILE A 296 13.32 -20.22 -11.08
N PRO A 297 13.43 -21.35 -11.80
CA PRO A 297 12.85 -21.50 -13.12
C PRO A 297 11.33 -21.52 -13.10
N HIS A 298 10.73 -21.19 -14.24
CA HIS A 298 9.31 -21.38 -14.46
C HIS A 298 8.90 -22.84 -14.31
N ARG A 299 7.74 -23.07 -13.69
CA ARG A 299 7.11 -24.39 -13.53
C ARG A 299 5.67 -24.35 -14.03
N GLU A 300 5.28 -25.35 -14.80
CA GLU A 300 3.92 -25.39 -15.36
C GLU A 300 2.82 -25.70 -14.31
N ASP A 301 3.20 -26.42 -13.26
CA ASP A 301 2.31 -26.90 -12.20
C ASP A 301 2.31 -26.02 -10.93
N THR A 302 3.12 -24.97 -10.89
CA THR A 302 3.33 -24.15 -9.69
C THR A 302 3.41 -22.67 -10.07
N LEU A 303 2.51 -21.88 -9.57
CA LEU A 303 2.56 -20.41 -9.68
C LEU A 303 3.50 -19.86 -8.60
N LEU A 304 4.51 -19.11 -9.01
CA LEU A 304 5.33 -18.31 -8.09
C LEU A 304 4.61 -16.99 -7.86
N GLU A 305 4.06 -16.78 -6.65
CA GLU A 305 3.25 -15.61 -6.34
C GLU A 305 4.11 -14.44 -5.85
N ASP A 306 5.00 -14.67 -4.89
CA ASP A 306 5.85 -13.62 -4.33
C ASP A 306 7.10 -14.20 -3.67
N ILE A 307 8.01 -13.32 -3.26
CA ILE A 307 9.20 -13.65 -2.48
C ILE A 307 9.38 -12.69 -1.31
N GLU A 308 9.93 -13.22 -0.21
CA GLU A 308 10.38 -12.40 0.90
C GLU A 308 11.86 -12.70 1.19
N ILE A 309 12.71 -11.67 1.14
CA ILE A 309 14.16 -11.81 1.27
C ILE A 309 14.61 -11.48 2.69
N PHE A 310 15.36 -12.40 3.29
CA PHE A 310 16.03 -12.23 4.57
C PHE A 310 17.55 -12.41 4.39
N GLU A 311 18.33 -12.00 5.39
CA GLU A 311 19.80 -12.09 5.33
C GLU A 311 20.30 -13.52 5.05
N GLU A 312 19.70 -14.53 5.68
CA GLU A 312 20.08 -15.93 5.52
C GLU A 312 19.12 -16.75 4.64
N PHE A 313 17.90 -16.25 4.38
CA PHE A 313 16.82 -17.01 3.77
C PHE A 313 16.14 -16.27 2.64
N LEU A 314 15.74 -17.03 1.63
CA LEU A 314 14.73 -16.67 0.65
C LEU A 314 13.45 -17.42 1.00
N VAL A 315 12.37 -16.71 1.27
CA VAL A 315 11.04 -17.27 1.43
C VAL A 315 10.29 -17.08 0.10
N VAL A 316 9.68 -18.14 -0.39
CA VAL A 316 8.97 -18.15 -1.67
C VAL A 316 7.52 -18.53 -1.41
N GLU A 317 6.60 -17.68 -1.84
CA GLU A 317 5.17 -17.95 -1.82
C GLU A 317 4.76 -18.57 -3.15
N GLU A 318 4.18 -19.75 -3.08
CA GLU A 318 3.82 -20.55 -4.24
C GLU A 318 2.37 -21.03 -4.15
N ARG A 319 1.75 -21.23 -5.32
CA ARG A 319 0.46 -21.92 -5.38
C ARG A 319 0.59 -23.15 -6.25
N ARG A 320 0.29 -24.28 -5.66
CA ARG A 320 0.31 -25.59 -6.32
C ARG A 320 -0.98 -26.34 -6.03
N GLU A 321 -1.59 -26.92 -7.06
CA GLU A 321 -2.88 -27.64 -6.93
C GLU A 321 -4.00 -26.81 -6.25
N GLY A 322 -3.96 -25.48 -6.43
CA GLY A 322 -4.92 -24.55 -5.84
C GLY A 322 -4.65 -24.15 -4.39
N LEU A 323 -3.59 -24.69 -3.76
CA LEU A 323 -3.21 -24.42 -2.37
C LEU A 323 -1.95 -23.55 -2.29
N ASN A 324 -1.99 -22.55 -1.42
CA ASN A 324 -0.81 -21.73 -1.13
C ASN A 324 0.18 -22.52 -0.28
N GLN A 325 1.44 -22.40 -0.62
CA GLN A 325 2.55 -23.04 0.07
C GLN A 325 3.67 -22.03 0.29
N ILE A 326 4.36 -22.16 1.40
CA ILE A 326 5.53 -21.32 1.74
C ILE A 326 6.75 -22.22 1.72
N ASN A 327 7.67 -21.95 0.80
CA ASN A 327 8.96 -22.63 0.71
C ASN A 327 10.05 -21.74 1.29
N ILE A 328 10.89 -22.28 2.15
CA ILE A 328 12.02 -21.60 2.78
C ILE A 328 13.32 -22.20 2.26
N LYS A 329 14.18 -21.36 1.71
CA LYS A 329 15.49 -21.73 1.18
C LYS A 329 16.57 -20.93 1.87
N ARG A 330 17.64 -21.61 2.31
CA ARG A 330 18.85 -20.93 2.73
C ARG A 330 19.70 -20.54 1.51
N TRP A 331 20.30 -19.34 1.55
CA TRP A 331 21.16 -18.89 0.44
C TRP A 331 22.38 -19.79 0.20
N ASP A 332 22.88 -20.46 1.22
CA ASP A 332 24.01 -21.39 1.12
C ASP A 332 23.61 -22.79 0.60
N GLY A 333 22.31 -23.01 0.36
CA GLY A 333 21.77 -24.28 -0.16
C GLY A 333 21.71 -25.43 0.86
N THR A 334 21.92 -25.15 2.15
CA THR A 334 21.87 -26.19 3.19
C THR A 334 20.47 -26.62 3.57
N ASP A 335 19.50 -25.69 3.46
CA ASP A 335 18.10 -25.94 3.77
C ASP A 335 17.20 -25.52 2.60
N ASP A 336 16.25 -26.38 2.26
CA ASP A 336 15.17 -26.15 1.28
C ASP A 336 13.97 -26.99 1.68
N TYR A 337 12.93 -26.35 2.24
CA TYR A 337 11.76 -27.07 2.75
C TYR A 337 10.50 -26.24 2.67
N TYR A 338 9.37 -26.90 2.57
CA TYR A 338 8.05 -26.28 2.71
C TYR A 338 7.63 -26.26 4.17
N LEU A 339 6.98 -25.16 4.58
CA LEU A 339 6.33 -25.12 5.88
C LEU A 339 5.14 -26.09 5.89
N ASP A 340 5.11 -26.93 6.91
CA ASP A 340 4.00 -27.83 7.17
C ASP A 340 3.05 -27.18 8.16
N PHE A 341 1.79 -27.06 7.76
CA PHE A 341 0.70 -26.56 8.59
C PHE A 341 -0.23 -27.71 8.95
N ASP A 342 -0.85 -27.67 10.13
CA ASP A 342 -1.78 -28.71 10.59
C ASP A 342 -3.07 -28.82 9.73
N SER A 343 -3.24 -27.95 8.76
CA SER A 343 -4.38 -27.87 7.85
C SER A 343 -3.92 -27.60 6.42
N GLU A 344 -4.57 -28.20 5.44
CA GLU A 344 -4.33 -27.93 4.01
C GLU A 344 -4.63 -26.48 3.62
N THR A 345 -5.54 -25.82 4.38
CA THR A 345 -5.91 -24.40 4.22
C THR A 345 -5.79 -23.68 5.55
N TYR A 346 -5.19 -22.53 5.55
CA TYR A 346 -4.93 -21.75 6.78
C TYR A 346 -4.98 -20.23 6.51
#